data_52ca77c72c3acb47670d49c88cb8c466
#
_entry.id   52ca77c72c3acb47670d49c88cb8c466
#
_cell.length_a   1.000
_cell.length_b   1.000
_cell.length_c   1.000
_cell.angle_alpha   90.00
_cell.angle_beta   90.00
_cell.angle_gamma   90.00
#
_symmetry.space_group_name_H-M   'P 1'
#
loop_
_entity.id
_entity.type
_entity.pdbx_description
1 polymer ?
#
loop_
_entity_poly.entity_id
_entity_poly.type
_entity_poly.pdbx_seq_one_letter_code
_entity_poly.pdbx_strand_id
1 'polypeptide(L)'
;MKRILLAATAAAVLTSVASAQVLEEKNISMELASTIAREAVAACSAEGYNVSAAVVDRAGVLRALLRADNAGSHTPEAARHKAYTSSSSRMPTSAMAENIAKNPTAVELASIDGFLVLAGGMPIKVGNATIGAIGVGGAPGGQFDEACAVAAISKVQAQLK
;
A
#
# COMPACT_ATOMS: atom_id res chain seq x y z
N MET A 1 -58.15 32.52 50.51
CA MET A 1 -58.13 31.55 49.39
C MET A 1 -56.76 31.67 48.67
N LYS A 2 -55.80 30.79 48.98
CA LYS A 2 -54.43 30.79 48.36
C LYS A 2 -54.44 29.84 47.17
N ARG A 3 -54.22 30.37 45.97
CA ARG A 3 -54.06 29.55 44.75
C ARG A 3 -52.60 29.17 44.64
N ILE A 4 -52.32 27.86 44.72
CA ILE A 4 -51.00 27.28 44.48
C ILE A 4 -50.91 26.98 42.98
N LEU A 5 -50.01 27.68 42.27
CA LEU A 5 -49.65 27.38 40.90
C LEU A 5 -48.56 26.25 40.93
N LEU A 6 -48.89 25.07 40.43
CA LEU A 6 -47.89 24.04 40.12
C LEU A 6 -47.26 24.40 38.76
N ALA A 7 -45.98 24.71 38.76
CA ALA A 7 -45.18 24.81 37.55
C ALA A 7 -44.62 23.41 37.21
N ALA A 8 -45.11 22.82 36.12
CA ALA A 8 -44.57 21.56 35.57
C ALA A 8 -43.34 21.91 34.68
N THR A 9 -42.15 21.56 35.17
CA THR A 9 -40.91 21.60 34.39
C THR A 9 -40.80 20.37 33.51
N ALA A 10 -41.01 20.51 32.21
CA ALA A 10 -40.78 19.45 31.24
C ALA A 10 -39.27 19.34 30.98
N ALA A 11 -38.64 18.28 31.46
CA ALA A 11 -37.26 17.92 31.13
C ALA A 11 -37.19 17.32 29.70
N ALA A 12 -36.65 18.10 28.77
CA ALA A 12 -36.38 17.62 27.43
C ALA A 12 -35.15 16.65 27.45
N VAL A 13 -35.41 15.37 27.30
CA VAL A 13 -34.35 14.36 27.13
C VAL A 13 -33.81 14.50 25.72
N LEU A 14 -32.63 15.12 25.58
CA LEU A 14 -31.84 15.11 24.33
C LEU A 14 -31.27 13.74 24.10
N THR A 15 -31.95 12.89 23.30
CA THR A 15 -31.39 11.65 22.79
C THR A 15 -30.35 11.98 21.72
N SER A 16 -29.05 11.94 22.05
CA SER A 16 -27.99 11.97 21.07
C SER A 16 -28.05 10.68 20.23
N VAL A 17 -28.47 10.78 18.99
CA VAL A 17 -28.33 9.70 18.02
C VAL A 17 -26.84 9.53 17.77
N ALA A 18 -26.27 8.43 18.26
CA ALA A 18 -24.93 8.01 17.87
C ALA A 18 -24.96 7.67 16.37
N SER A 19 -24.44 8.57 15.54
CA SER A 19 -24.26 8.31 14.12
C SER A 19 -23.08 7.36 13.97
N ALA A 20 -23.34 6.13 13.47
CA ALA A 20 -22.27 5.24 13.06
C ALA A 20 -21.50 5.91 11.90
N GLN A 21 -20.22 6.24 12.11
CA GLN A 21 -19.39 6.82 11.06
C GLN A 21 -18.90 5.71 10.13
N VAL A 22 -19.31 5.80 8.86
CA VAL A 22 -18.73 5.00 7.79
C VAL A 22 -17.41 5.66 7.39
N LEU A 23 -16.32 4.88 7.39
CA LEU A 23 -15.02 5.34 6.93
C LEU A 23 -14.97 5.28 5.40
N GLU A 24 -14.70 6.42 4.75
CA GLU A 24 -14.44 6.50 3.31
C GLU A 24 -12.94 6.59 3.08
N GLU A 25 -12.39 5.69 2.28
CA GLU A 25 -10.96 5.63 1.98
C GLU A 25 -10.71 5.56 0.47
N LYS A 26 -9.71 6.33 0.02
CA LYS A 26 -9.20 6.18 -1.34
C LYS A 26 -8.49 4.84 -1.47
N ASN A 27 -8.78 4.12 -2.55
CA ASN A 27 -8.18 2.83 -2.82
C ASN A 27 -7.86 2.69 -4.31
N ILE A 28 -6.87 1.85 -4.64
CA ILE A 28 -6.49 1.60 -6.04
C ILE A 28 -7.53 0.72 -6.73
N SER A 29 -7.92 1.07 -7.95
CA SER A 29 -8.77 0.23 -8.80
C SER A 29 -7.97 -0.95 -9.38
N MET A 30 -8.67 -2.03 -9.75
CA MET A 30 -8.06 -3.19 -10.42
C MET A 30 -7.42 -2.79 -11.75
N GLU A 31 -8.04 -1.91 -12.50
CA GLU A 31 -7.53 -1.45 -13.80
C GLU A 31 -6.21 -0.69 -13.67
N LEU A 32 -6.14 0.27 -12.73
CA LEU A 32 -4.91 1.02 -12.46
C LEU A 32 -3.81 0.10 -11.91
N ALA A 33 -4.16 -0.83 -11.02
CA ALA A 33 -3.22 -1.82 -10.49
C ALA A 33 -2.63 -2.70 -11.60
N SER A 34 -3.46 -3.18 -12.52
CA SER A 34 -3.02 -3.99 -13.67
C SER A 34 -2.12 -3.19 -14.62
N THR A 35 -2.42 -1.91 -14.84
CA THR A 35 -1.59 -1.02 -15.64
C THR A 35 -0.23 -0.83 -15.01
N ILE A 36 -0.16 -0.51 -13.71
CA ILE A 36 1.11 -0.31 -12.98
C ILE A 36 1.94 -1.60 -12.99
N ALA A 37 1.33 -2.77 -12.75
CA ALA A 37 2.04 -4.04 -12.77
C ALA A 37 2.66 -4.31 -14.16
N ARG A 38 1.94 -4.04 -15.23
CA ARG A 38 2.41 -4.21 -16.62
C ARG A 38 3.56 -3.27 -16.93
N GLU A 39 3.44 -1.99 -16.56
CA GLU A 39 4.48 -0.99 -16.77
C GLU A 39 5.78 -1.32 -16.02
N ALA A 40 5.67 -1.90 -14.82
CA ALA A 40 6.84 -2.31 -14.05
C ALA A 40 7.57 -3.50 -14.71
N VAL A 41 6.82 -4.51 -15.17
CA VAL A 41 7.42 -5.61 -15.93
C VAL A 41 8.06 -5.10 -17.21
N ALA A 42 7.39 -4.20 -17.95
CA ALA A 42 7.93 -3.62 -19.17
C ALA A 42 9.20 -2.81 -18.93
N ALA A 43 9.22 -2.00 -17.85
CA ALA A 43 10.40 -1.21 -17.48
C ALA A 43 11.61 -2.09 -17.17
N CYS A 44 11.42 -3.16 -16.37
CA CYS A 44 12.49 -4.10 -16.08
C CYS A 44 12.94 -4.89 -17.32
N SER A 45 12.00 -5.31 -18.17
CA SER A 45 12.32 -6.03 -19.41
C SER A 45 13.16 -5.19 -20.38
N ALA A 46 12.94 -3.87 -20.43
CA ALA A 46 13.75 -2.97 -21.23
C ALA A 46 15.22 -2.93 -20.79
N GLU A 47 15.47 -3.18 -19.49
CA GLU A 47 16.82 -3.30 -18.91
C GLU A 47 17.37 -4.75 -18.96
N GLY A 48 16.63 -5.68 -19.57
CA GLY A 48 17.03 -7.09 -19.69
C GLY A 48 16.72 -7.95 -18.45
N TYR A 49 15.89 -7.47 -17.51
CA TYR A 49 15.56 -8.21 -16.31
C TYR A 49 14.19 -8.90 -16.43
N ASN A 50 14.14 -10.18 -16.04
CA ASN A 50 12.91 -10.97 -15.97
C ASN A 50 12.39 -10.94 -14.53
N VAL A 51 11.31 -10.18 -14.29
CA VAL A 51 10.77 -9.93 -12.96
C VAL A 51 9.31 -10.33 -12.83
N SER A 52 8.84 -10.41 -11.59
CA SER A 52 7.42 -10.32 -11.25
C SER A 52 7.09 -8.96 -10.65
N ALA A 53 5.91 -8.43 -10.94
CA ALA A 53 5.36 -7.23 -10.34
C ALA A 53 3.99 -7.53 -9.73
N ALA A 54 3.82 -7.21 -8.45
CA ALA A 54 2.58 -7.35 -7.70
C ALA A 54 2.10 -5.99 -7.23
N VAL A 55 0.81 -5.69 -7.41
CA VAL A 55 0.17 -4.50 -6.86
C VAL A 55 -0.89 -4.94 -5.86
N VAL A 56 -0.79 -4.40 -4.66
CA VAL A 56 -1.76 -4.59 -3.58
C VAL A 56 -2.54 -3.30 -3.33
N ASP A 57 -3.73 -3.42 -2.78
CA ASP A 57 -4.53 -2.27 -2.38
C ASP A 57 -4.06 -1.68 -1.04
N ARG A 58 -4.79 -0.66 -0.56
CA ARG A 58 -4.50 0.00 0.72
C ARG A 58 -4.44 -0.96 1.92
N ALA A 59 -5.24 -2.02 1.90
CA ALA A 59 -5.28 -3.04 2.95
C ALA A 59 -4.25 -4.18 2.75
N GLY A 60 -3.42 -4.09 1.70
CA GLY A 60 -2.43 -5.13 1.39
C GLY A 60 -2.99 -6.32 0.61
N VAL A 61 -4.25 -6.24 0.15
CA VAL A 61 -4.88 -7.31 -0.64
C VAL A 61 -4.44 -7.22 -2.10
N LEU A 62 -4.04 -8.36 -2.67
CA LEU A 62 -3.55 -8.43 -4.04
C LEU A 62 -4.63 -8.00 -5.05
N ARG A 63 -4.27 -7.07 -5.96
CA ARG A 63 -5.11 -6.58 -7.04
C ARG A 63 -4.63 -7.02 -8.42
N ALA A 64 -3.31 -7.07 -8.61
CA ALA A 64 -2.70 -7.53 -9.86
C ALA A 64 -1.36 -8.20 -9.58
N LEU A 65 -1.06 -9.24 -10.32
CA LEU A 65 0.23 -9.92 -10.33
C LEU A 65 0.58 -10.31 -11.77
N LEU A 66 1.76 -9.89 -12.21
CA LEU A 66 2.31 -10.28 -13.51
C LEU A 66 3.71 -10.85 -13.30
N ARG A 67 4.01 -11.94 -14.02
CA ARG A 67 5.33 -12.55 -14.05
C ARG A 67 5.82 -12.55 -15.48
N ALA A 68 7.00 -11.98 -15.73
CA ALA A 68 7.65 -12.08 -17.03
C ALA A 68 8.02 -13.54 -17.34
N ASP A 69 8.06 -13.88 -18.64
CA ASP A 69 8.59 -15.15 -19.06
C ASP A 69 10.03 -15.28 -18.54
N ASN A 70 10.40 -16.49 -18.13
CA ASN A 70 11.72 -16.81 -17.54
C ASN A 70 12.04 -16.12 -16.19
N ALA A 71 11.15 -15.35 -15.58
CA ALA A 71 11.35 -14.90 -14.21
C ALA A 71 11.38 -16.09 -13.23
N GLY A 72 12.23 -16.03 -12.22
CA GLY A 72 12.38 -17.09 -11.23
C GLY A 72 11.06 -17.44 -10.53
N SER A 73 10.85 -18.69 -10.17
CA SER A 73 9.59 -19.17 -9.55
C SER A 73 9.27 -18.52 -8.19
N HIS A 74 10.27 -18.01 -7.48
CA HIS A 74 10.12 -17.28 -6.22
C HIS A 74 9.68 -15.81 -6.38
N THR A 75 9.84 -15.24 -7.59
CA THR A 75 9.67 -13.80 -7.81
C THR A 75 8.23 -13.30 -7.60
N PRO A 76 7.16 -14.08 -7.90
CA PRO A 76 5.79 -13.66 -7.61
C PRO A 76 5.56 -13.39 -6.11
N GLU A 77 6.00 -14.30 -5.25
CA GLU A 77 5.86 -14.15 -3.80
C GLU A 77 6.77 -13.04 -3.26
N ALA A 78 8.00 -12.92 -3.75
CA ALA A 78 8.90 -11.82 -3.40
C ALA A 78 8.26 -10.46 -3.74
N ALA A 79 7.69 -10.31 -4.93
CA ALA A 79 7.00 -9.10 -5.36
C ALA A 79 5.79 -8.81 -4.47
N ARG A 80 4.96 -9.82 -4.18
CA ARG A 80 3.78 -9.69 -3.31
C ARG A 80 4.16 -9.24 -1.90
N HIS A 81 5.17 -9.86 -1.30
CA HIS A 81 5.63 -9.51 0.06
C HIS A 81 6.24 -8.12 0.12
N LYS A 82 7.02 -7.69 -0.88
CA LYS A 82 7.51 -6.30 -0.98
C LYS A 82 6.35 -5.30 -1.09
N ALA A 83 5.34 -5.60 -1.92
CA ALA A 83 4.15 -4.76 -2.04
C ALA A 83 3.38 -4.67 -0.72
N TYR A 84 3.16 -5.80 -0.05
CA TYR A 84 2.50 -5.88 1.26
C TYR A 84 3.26 -5.07 2.31
N THR A 85 4.58 -5.24 2.41
CA THR A 85 5.44 -4.48 3.33
C THR A 85 5.32 -2.98 3.10
N SER A 86 5.39 -2.55 1.84
CA SER A 86 5.30 -1.13 1.48
C SER A 86 3.90 -0.54 1.71
N SER A 87 2.83 -1.31 1.46
CA SER A 87 1.44 -0.91 1.73
C SER A 87 1.20 -0.71 3.23
N SER A 88 1.67 -1.65 4.05
CA SER A 88 1.50 -1.63 5.50
C SER A 88 2.30 -0.51 6.16
N SER A 89 3.57 -0.36 5.78
CA SER A 89 4.48 0.66 6.33
C SER A 89 4.32 2.05 5.71
N ARG A 90 3.66 2.15 4.53
CA ARG A 90 3.46 3.38 3.75
C ARG A 90 4.76 4.04 3.30
N MET A 91 5.84 3.26 3.21
CA MET A 91 7.17 3.71 2.80
C MET A 91 7.81 2.75 1.79
N PRO A 92 8.83 3.19 1.05
CA PRO A 92 9.67 2.29 0.28
C PRO A 92 10.29 1.21 1.16
N THR A 93 10.39 -0.01 0.65
CA THR A 93 11.02 -1.10 1.42
C THR A 93 12.53 -0.91 1.58
N SER A 94 13.19 -0.17 0.66
CA SER A 94 14.57 0.30 0.81
C SER A 94 14.74 1.19 2.03
N ALA A 95 13.85 2.16 2.22
CA ALA A 95 13.88 3.07 3.37
C ALA A 95 13.65 2.31 4.70
N MET A 96 12.80 1.27 4.69
CA MET A 96 12.63 0.41 5.86
C MET A 96 13.92 -0.37 6.16
N ALA A 97 14.57 -0.93 5.14
CA ALA A 97 15.85 -1.64 5.31
C ALA A 97 16.93 -0.73 5.89
N GLU A 98 17.03 0.50 5.40
CA GLU A 98 17.96 1.50 5.95
C GLU A 98 17.64 1.86 7.42
N ASN A 99 16.36 2.00 7.74
CA ASN A 99 15.95 2.30 9.12
C ASN A 99 16.32 1.15 10.07
N ILE A 100 16.09 -0.09 9.67
CA ILE A 100 16.47 -1.28 10.45
C ILE A 100 18.00 -1.33 10.64
N ALA A 101 18.78 -1.05 9.58
CA ALA A 101 20.24 -1.04 9.66
C ALA A 101 20.78 0.01 10.65
N LYS A 102 20.08 1.13 10.81
CA LYS A 102 20.45 2.23 11.72
C LYS A 102 19.86 2.08 13.14
N ASN A 103 18.84 1.23 13.30
CA ASN A 103 18.13 1.06 14.56
C ASN A 103 17.99 -0.43 14.91
N PRO A 104 18.89 -0.97 15.73
CA PRO A 104 18.87 -2.39 16.11
C PRO A 104 17.57 -2.84 16.77
N THR A 105 16.80 -1.94 17.41
CA THR A 105 15.51 -2.30 18.02
C THR A 105 14.40 -2.55 17.01
N ALA A 106 14.61 -2.17 15.73
CA ALA A 106 13.65 -2.35 14.65
C ALA A 106 13.87 -3.65 13.85
N VAL A 107 14.88 -4.47 14.21
CA VAL A 107 15.24 -5.68 13.46
C VAL A 107 14.08 -6.67 13.36
N GLU A 108 13.27 -6.79 14.40
CA GLU A 108 12.12 -7.70 14.43
C GLU A 108 10.99 -7.32 13.44
N LEU A 109 11.02 -6.12 12.85
CA LEU A 109 10.09 -5.78 11.77
C LEU A 109 10.22 -6.73 10.57
N ALA A 110 11.41 -7.28 10.35
CA ALA A 110 11.64 -8.27 9.28
C ALA A 110 11.01 -9.64 9.60
N SER A 111 10.64 -9.90 10.85
CA SER A 111 10.02 -11.15 11.32
C SER A 111 8.49 -11.11 11.28
N ILE A 112 7.88 -9.97 10.92
CA ILE A 112 6.42 -9.86 10.76
C ILE A 112 5.99 -10.71 9.56
N ASP A 113 4.98 -11.56 9.76
CA ASP A 113 4.46 -12.44 8.72
C ASP A 113 4.06 -11.66 7.46
N GLY A 114 4.59 -12.09 6.32
CA GLY A 114 4.34 -11.45 5.03
C GLY A 114 5.22 -10.24 4.74
N PHE A 115 6.06 -9.78 5.66
CA PHE A 115 7.03 -8.72 5.37
C PHE A 115 8.24 -9.28 4.62
N LEU A 116 8.70 -8.50 3.64
CA LEU A 116 9.98 -8.68 2.97
C LEU A 116 10.68 -7.32 2.90
N VAL A 117 11.62 -7.11 3.82
CA VAL A 117 12.39 -5.86 3.96
C VAL A 117 13.57 -5.90 2.98
N LEU A 118 13.26 -5.83 1.70
CA LEU A 118 14.20 -5.80 0.59
C LEU A 118 13.71 -4.79 -0.44
N ALA A 119 14.59 -3.92 -0.94
CA ALA A 119 14.24 -2.87 -1.90
C ALA A 119 13.44 -3.41 -3.10
N GLY A 120 12.52 -2.60 -3.62
CA GLY A 120 11.61 -2.95 -4.73
C GLY A 120 10.12 -2.84 -4.38
N GLY A 121 9.77 -2.55 -3.12
CA GLY A 121 8.42 -2.21 -2.70
C GLY A 121 8.22 -0.69 -2.63
N MET A 122 7.21 -0.15 -3.34
CA MET A 122 6.94 1.29 -3.41
C MET A 122 5.48 1.61 -3.12
N PRO A 123 5.17 2.59 -2.24
CA PRO A 123 3.80 3.01 -2.00
C PRO A 123 3.25 3.79 -3.20
N ILE A 124 1.99 3.52 -3.56
CA ILE A 124 1.25 4.27 -4.58
C ILE A 124 0.39 5.29 -3.85
N LYS A 125 0.54 6.58 -4.19
CA LYS A 125 -0.08 7.69 -3.45
C LYS A 125 -0.89 8.61 -4.35
N VAL A 126 -1.99 9.15 -3.78
CA VAL A 126 -2.75 10.29 -4.31
C VAL A 126 -2.67 11.40 -3.26
N GLY A 127 -1.91 12.45 -3.55
CA GLY A 127 -1.52 13.42 -2.53
C GLY A 127 -0.76 12.72 -1.40
N ASN A 128 -1.21 12.90 -0.15
CA ASN A 128 -0.61 12.24 1.01
C ASN A 128 -1.21 10.86 1.34
N ALA A 129 -2.28 10.46 0.64
CA ALA A 129 -2.96 9.20 0.91
C ALA A 129 -2.30 8.04 0.13
N THR A 130 -1.85 7.01 0.84
CA THR A 130 -1.44 5.75 0.24
C THR A 130 -2.70 4.98 -0.16
N ILE A 131 -2.85 4.69 -1.46
CA ILE A 131 -4.01 3.97 -2.03
C ILE A 131 -3.70 2.50 -2.34
N GLY A 132 -2.44 2.11 -2.22
CA GLY A 132 -1.92 0.78 -2.47
C GLY A 132 -0.40 0.81 -2.52
N ALA A 133 0.20 -0.29 -2.95
CA ALA A 133 1.64 -0.38 -3.17
C ALA A 133 1.95 -1.36 -4.30
N ILE A 134 3.09 -1.16 -4.95
CA ILE A 134 3.68 -2.13 -5.87
C ILE A 134 4.92 -2.76 -5.24
N GLY A 135 5.15 -4.03 -5.55
CA GLY A 135 6.42 -4.70 -5.32
C GLY A 135 6.92 -5.31 -6.62
N VAL A 136 8.21 -5.21 -6.85
CA VAL A 136 8.92 -5.85 -7.96
C VAL A 136 9.98 -6.76 -7.40
N GLY A 137 10.20 -7.91 -8.03
CA GLY A 137 11.22 -8.87 -7.64
C GLY A 137 11.71 -9.69 -8.81
N GLY A 138 13.04 -9.88 -8.88
CA GLY A 138 13.67 -10.71 -9.93
C GLY A 138 14.86 -10.07 -10.61
N ALA A 139 15.07 -8.77 -10.50
CA ALA A 139 16.29 -8.12 -10.97
C ALA A 139 17.50 -8.53 -10.09
N PRO A 140 18.75 -8.35 -10.58
CA PRO A 140 19.96 -8.76 -9.85
C PRO A 140 20.15 -8.10 -8.48
N GLY A 141 19.43 -7.00 -8.21
CA GLY A 141 19.45 -6.29 -6.93
C GLY A 141 18.18 -5.52 -6.71
N GLY A 142 17.78 -5.37 -5.45
CA GLY A 142 16.53 -4.71 -5.08
C GLY A 142 16.42 -3.25 -5.55
N GLN A 143 17.53 -2.54 -5.70
CA GLN A 143 17.56 -1.19 -6.26
C GLN A 143 17.08 -1.14 -7.73
N PHE A 144 17.34 -2.19 -8.52
CA PHE A 144 16.85 -2.30 -9.89
C PHE A 144 15.35 -2.61 -9.90
N ASP A 145 14.89 -3.49 -9.02
CA ASP A 145 13.46 -3.75 -8.80
C ASP A 145 12.73 -2.44 -8.46
N GLU A 146 13.30 -1.65 -7.54
CA GLU A 146 12.72 -0.37 -7.09
C GLU A 146 12.69 0.66 -8.23
N ALA A 147 13.74 0.73 -9.06
CA ALA A 147 13.76 1.61 -10.22
C ALA A 147 12.63 1.30 -11.20
N CYS A 148 12.33 0.01 -11.45
CA CYS A 148 11.21 -0.41 -12.29
C CYS A 148 9.84 -0.02 -11.67
N ALA A 149 9.71 -0.16 -10.35
CA ALA A 149 8.50 0.24 -9.62
C ALA A 149 8.26 1.75 -9.72
N VAL A 150 9.32 2.56 -9.53
CA VAL A 150 9.27 4.02 -9.66
C VAL A 150 8.90 4.43 -11.08
N ALA A 151 9.52 3.81 -12.10
CA ALA A 151 9.21 4.08 -13.50
C ALA A 151 7.74 3.81 -13.84
N ALA A 152 7.19 2.69 -13.34
CA ALA A 152 5.78 2.34 -13.54
C ALA A 152 4.82 3.35 -12.90
N ILE A 153 5.08 3.75 -11.65
CA ILE A 153 4.25 4.77 -10.96
C ILE A 153 4.32 6.10 -11.72
N SER A 154 5.51 6.49 -12.19
CA SER A 154 5.70 7.74 -12.94
C SER A 154 4.89 7.79 -14.21
N LYS A 155 4.76 6.66 -14.94
CA LYS A 155 3.97 6.57 -16.18
C LYS A 155 2.48 6.79 -15.97
N VAL A 156 1.95 6.46 -14.80
CA VAL A 156 0.53 6.63 -14.47
C VAL A 156 0.27 7.88 -13.62
N GLN A 157 1.27 8.73 -13.40
CA GLN A 157 1.17 9.90 -12.49
C GLN A 157 -0.04 10.80 -12.79
N ALA A 158 -0.40 10.97 -14.06
CA ALA A 158 -1.58 11.76 -14.47
C ALA A 158 -2.92 11.16 -14.00
N GLN A 159 -2.96 9.88 -13.69
CA GLN A 159 -4.15 9.16 -13.20
C GLN A 159 -4.23 9.14 -11.66
N LEU A 160 -3.16 9.52 -10.98
CA LEU A 160 -3.07 9.58 -9.50
C LEU A 160 -3.54 10.95 -8.98
N LYS A 161 -4.87 11.21 -9.04
CA LYS A 161 -5.51 12.49 -8.67
C LYS A 161 -6.51 12.34 -7.54
#